data_4db4c54a302058da95c59c7c4616441c
#
_entry.id   4db4c54a302058da95c59c7c4616441c
#
_cell.length_a   1.000
_cell.length_b   1.000
_cell.length_c   1.000
_cell.angle_alpha   90.00
_cell.angle_beta   90.00
_cell.angle_gamma   90.00
#
_symmetry.space_group_name_H-M   'P 1'
#
loop_
_entity.id
_entity.type
_entity.pdbx_description
1 polymer ?
#
loop_
_entity_poly.entity_id
_entity_poly.type
_entity_poly.pdbx_seq_one_letter_code
_entity_poly.pdbx_strand_id
1 'polypeptide(L)'
;AVIFYRSKNPSKILGIKRGDKMKLSTKGKYGLRAMIDLARYSEKEPVSIGSVAARQGISERYLEQLVALLKKAGLVKSIRGASGGYVLEKKPSEISVGDILRALEGSLEPVKCAAFDTTTGEGCMASDGCVTKYVWQKINDSINDTVNQIMLDELIQESKSINPDGECENPKCSQ
;
A
#
# COMPACT_ATOMS: atom_id res chain seq x y z
N ALA A 1 -45.28 -4.68 14.54
CA ALA A 1 -45.28 -3.33 13.94
C ALA A 1 -43.87 -2.79 14.02
N VAL A 2 -43.16 -2.80 12.90
CA VAL A 2 -41.80 -2.25 12.79
C VAL A 2 -41.94 -0.76 12.51
N ILE A 3 -41.55 0.08 13.46
CA ILE A 3 -41.58 1.53 13.31
C ILE A 3 -40.34 1.94 12.49
N PHE A 4 -40.54 2.25 11.23
CA PHE A 4 -39.52 2.89 10.37
C PHE A 4 -39.34 4.35 10.82
N TYR A 5 -38.26 4.63 11.55
CA TYR A 5 -37.85 5.99 11.84
C TYR A 5 -37.16 6.61 10.63
N ARG A 6 -37.95 7.32 9.83
CA ARG A 6 -37.47 8.04 8.64
C ARG A 6 -36.84 9.38 9.09
N SER A 7 -35.56 9.36 9.43
CA SER A 7 -34.80 10.58 9.70
C SER A 7 -34.58 11.40 8.42
N LYS A 8 -35.05 12.65 8.45
CA LYS A 8 -34.99 13.58 7.29
C LYS A 8 -33.59 14.15 7.02
N ASN A 9 -32.54 13.76 7.75
CA ASN A 9 -31.20 14.30 7.51
C ASN A 9 -30.11 13.36 8.06
N PRO A 10 -29.61 12.42 7.25
CA PRO A 10 -28.59 11.43 7.70
C PRO A 10 -27.22 12.05 8.05
N SER A 11 -26.96 13.29 7.65
CA SER A 11 -25.68 13.97 7.88
C SER A 11 -25.49 14.52 9.31
N LYS A 12 -26.54 14.50 10.16
CA LYS A 12 -26.47 15.02 11.54
C LYS A 12 -26.23 13.97 12.62
N ILE A 13 -26.31 12.69 12.30
CA ILE A 13 -26.29 11.59 13.29
C ILE A 13 -24.86 11.07 13.57
N LEU A 14 -23.97 11.25 12.63
CA LEU A 14 -22.55 10.86 12.79
C LEU A 14 -21.74 12.10 12.48
N GLY A 15 -21.02 12.66 13.40
CA GLY A 15 -20.09 13.79 13.21
C GLY A 15 -18.97 13.50 12.20
N ILE A 16 -19.31 12.82 11.11
CA ILE A 16 -18.42 12.46 10.01
C ILE A 16 -18.20 13.73 9.19
N LYS A 17 -17.07 14.38 9.41
CA LYS A 17 -16.57 15.41 8.50
C LYS A 17 -16.47 14.80 7.11
N ARG A 18 -17.08 15.44 6.11
CA ARG A 18 -16.95 15.10 4.70
C ARG A 18 -15.46 15.08 4.35
N GLY A 19 -14.81 13.91 4.36
CA GLY A 19 -13.37 13.79 4.09
C GLY A 19 -12.76 12.45 4.44
N ASP A 20 -13.34 11.72 5.39
CA ASP A 20 -12.82 10.39 5.76
C ASP A 20 -13.36 9.31 4.81
N LYS A 21 -12.93 9.39 3.54
CA LYS A 21 -12.91 8.21 2.67
C LYS A 21 -11.76 7.35 3.16
N MET A 22 -11.97 6.04 3.29
CA MET A 22 -10.91 5.06 3.41
C MET A 22 -9.96 5.26 2.22
N LYS A 23 -8.94 6.09 2.40
CA LYS A 23 -7.93 6.36 1.39
C LYS A 23 -6.77 5.43 1.69
N LEU A 24 -6.51 4.49 0.80
CA LEU A 24 -5.14 4.00 0.65
C LEU A 24 -4.26 5.25 0.62
N SER A 25 -3.27 5.31 1.51
CA SER A 25 -2.47 6.52 1.63
C SER A 25 -1.70 6.75 0.33
N THR A 26 -1.30 7.97 0.14
CA THR A 26 -0.44 8.37 -0.97
C THR A 26 0.87 7.56 -0.97
N LYS A 27 1.35 7.13 0.22
CA LYS A 27 2.56 6.31 0.37
C LYS A 27 2.39 4.93 -0.29
N GLY A 28 1.31 4.22 0.03
CA GLY A 28 1.00 2.90 -0.56
C GLY A 28 0.90 2.98 -2.07
N LYS A 29 0.15 3.97 -2.59
CA LYS A 29 0.00 4.17 -4.04
C LYS A 29 1.33 4.39 -4.74
N TYR A 30 2.13 5.35 -4.28
CA TYR A 30 3.39 5.70 -4.96
C TYR A 30 4.51 4.71 -4.66
N GLY A 31 4.53 4.11 -3.47
CA GLY A 31 5.51 3.08 -3.16
C GLY A 31 5.32 1.80 -3.97
N LEU A 32 4.06 1.39 -4.21
CA LEU A 32 3.76 0.25 -5.08
C LEU A 32 4.21 0.53 -6.52
N ARG A 33 3.92 1.74 -7.05
CA ARG A 33 4.40 2.15 -8.37
C ARG A 33 5.93 2.13 -8.47
N ALA A 34 6.62 2.64 -7.44
CA ALA A 34 8.08 2.62 -7.38
C ALA A 34 8.64 1.20 -7.34
N MET A 35 8.00 0.27 -6.63
CA MET A 35 8.42 -1.13 -6.59
C MET A 35 8.25 -1.83 -7.93
N ILE A 36 7.16 -1.58 -8.65
CA ILE A 36 6.96 -2.11 -10.01
C ILE A 36 8.02 -1.54 -10.97
N ASP A 37 8.30 -0.24 -10.89
CA ASP A 37 9.32 0.42 -11.70
C ASP A 37 10.72 -0.17 -11.42
N LEU A 38 11.12 -0.25 -10.15
CA LEU A 38 12.37 -0.88 -9.75
C LEU A 38 12.46 -2.33 -10.26
N ALA A 39 11.40 -3.11 -10.10
CA ALA A 39 11.37 -4.49 -10.55
C ALA A 39 11.54 -4.64 -12.08
N ARG A 40 10.97 -3.71 -12.87
CA ARG A 40 11.11 -3.71 -14.35
C ARG A 40 12.51 -3.37 -14.83
N TYR A 41 13.15 -2.43 -14.17
CA TYR A 41 14.38 -1.81 -14.69
C TYR A 41 15.64 -2.21 -13.94
N SER A 42 15.55 -2.80 -12.74
CA SER A 42 16.72 -3.20 -11.96
C SER A 42 17.23 -4.64 -12.22
N GLU A 43 16.66 -5.33 -13.20
CA GLU A 43 17.10 -6.70 -13.55
C GLU A 43 18.58 -6.76 -14.00
N LYS A 44 19.03 -5.75 -14.76
CA LYS A 44 20.37 -5.71 -15.35
C LYS A 44 21.31 -4.79 -14.60
N GLU A 45 20.84 -3.63 -14.20
CA GLU A 45 21.63 -2.56 -13.58
C GLU A 45 20.85 -1.86 -12.46
N PRO A 46 21.54 -1.36 -11.41
CA PRO A 46 20.90 -0.57 -10.37
C PRO A 46 20.21 0.67 -10.94
N VAL A 47 19.05 0.99 -10.42
CA VAL A 47 18.23 2.11 -10.90
C VAL A 47 18.35 3.30 -9.95
N SER A 48 18.64 4.50 -10.49
CA SER A 48 18.74 5.72 -9.69
C SER A 48 17.35 6.20 -9.22
N ILE A 49 17.30 6.85 -8.07
CA ILE A 49 16.06 7.49 -7.57
C ILE A 49 15.53 8.53 -8.56
N GLY A 50 16.43 9.35 -9.15
CA GLY A 50 16.05 10.37 -10.12
C GLY A 50 15.36 9.79 -11.35
N SER A 51 15.84 8.64 -11.86
CA SER A 51 15.20 8.01 -13.01
C SER A 51 13.81 7.43 -12.67
N VAL A 52 13.63 6.83 -11.49
CA VAL A 52 12.30 6.38 -11.02
C VAL A 52 11.38 7.57 -10.82
N ALA A 53 11.87 8.63 -10.17
CA ALA A 53 11.11 9.86 -9.92
C ALA A 53 10.59 10.50 -11.21
N ALA A 54 11.46 10.60 -12.22
CA ALA A 54 11.11 11.13 -13.54
C ALA A 54 10.02 10.29 -14.22
N ARG A 55 10.21 8.96 -14.30
CA ARG A 55 9.21 8.07 -14.92
C ARG A 55 7.88 8.06 -14.20
N GLN A 56 7.88 8.18 -12.87
CA GLN A 56 6.68 8.11 -12.05
C GLN A 56 6.00 9.47 -11.80
N GLY A 57 6.63 10.58 -12.21
CA GLY A 57 6.12 11.93 -11.95
C GLY A 57 6.03 12.26 -10.46
N ILE A 58 7.00 11.80 -9.66
CA ILE A 58 7.06 11.97 -8.21
C ILE A 58 8.32 12.76 -7.86
N SER A 59 8.29 13.60 -6.80
CA SER A 59 9.50 14.28 -6.36
C SER A 59 10.54 13.29 -5.81
N GLU A 60 11.80 13.47 -6.14
CA GLU A 60 12.90 12.62 -5.65
C GLU A 60 12.92 12.53 -4.13
N ARG A 61 12.79 13.67 -3.45
CA ARG A 61 12.77 13.74 -1.99
C ARG A 61 11.66 12.89 -1.37
N TYR A 62 10.49 12.86 -1.98
CA TYR A 62 9.39 12.02 -1.48
C TYR A 62 9.66 10.55 -1.78
N LEU A 63 10.17 10.24 -2.95
CA LEU A 63 10.52 8.88 -3.34
C LEU A 63 11.64 8.30 -2.45
N GLU A 64 12.64 9.10 -2.07
CA GLU A 64 13.69 8.72 -1.11
C GLU A 64 13.11 8.26 0.23
N GLN A 65 12.09 8.97 0.74
CA GLN A 65 11.42 8.58 1.98
C GLN A 65 10.71 7.22 1.84
N LEU A 66 10.05 6.96 0.72
CA LEU A 66 9.39 5.69 0.45
C LEU A 66 10.40 4.55 0.33
N VAL A 67 11.48 4.76 -0.44
CA VAL A 67 12.54 3.77 -0.64
C VAL A 67 13.28 3.49 0.67
N ALA A 68 13.45 4.47 1.55
CA ALA A 68 14.02 4.24 2.87
C ALA A 68 13.17 3.26 3.71
N LEU A 69 11.84 3.36 3.66
CA LEU A 69 10.93 2.42 4.32
C LEU A 69 11.02 1.02 3.71
N LEU A 70 11.00 0.93 2.39
CA LEU A 70 11.12 -0.34 1.66
C LEU A 70 12.48 -1.02 1.93
N LYS A 71 13.55 -0.24 2.01
CA LYS A 71 14.89 -0.73 2.38
C LYS A 71 14.93 -1.24 3.83
N LYS A 72 14.32 -0.51 4.76
CA LYS A 72 14.21 -0.95 6.17
C LYS A 72 13.45 -2.28 6.29
N ALA A 73 12.48 -2.52 5.43
CA ALA A 73 11.72 -3.77 5.37
C ALA A 73 12.44 -4.90 4.60
N GLY A 74 13.65 -4.66 4.06
CA GLY A 74 14.40 -5.67 3.32
C GLY A 74 13.81 -6.01 1.94
N LEU A 75 13.04 -5.09 1.34
CA LEU A 75 12.47 -5.29 0.00
C LEU A 75 13.39 -4.70 -1.09
N VAL A 76 14.18 -3.69 -0.73
CA VAL A 76 15.09 -2.96 -1.64
C VAL A 76 16.44 -2.80 -0.98
N LYS A 77 17.52 -2.91 -1.77
CA LYS A 77 18.89 -2.58 -1.36
C LYS A 77 19.52 -1.50 -2.24
N SER A 78 20.46 -0.76 -1.67
CA SER A 78 21.24 0.24 -2.39
C SER A 78 22.61 -0.32 -2.80
N ILE A 79 23.00 -0.06 -4.04
CA ILE A 79 24.34 -0.34 -4.59
C ILE A 79 25.09 1.00 -4.66
N ARG A 80 26.30 1.05 -4.08
CA ARG A 80 27.16 2.24 -4.09
C ARG A 80 28.06 2.25 -5.33
N GLY A 81 28.46 3.42 -5.77
CA GLY A 81 29.40 3.62 -6.88
C GLY A 81 28.87 4.59 -7.95
N ALA A 82 29.66 4.84 -8.98
CA ALA A 82 29.30 5.73 -10.10
C ALA A 82 28.07 5.21 -10.87
N SER A 83 27.92 3.91 -11.02
CA SER A 83 26.72 3.22 -11.56
C SER A 83 25.82 2.70 -10.44
N GLY A 84 25.81 3.35 -9.30
CA GLY A 84 25.02 2.94 -8.14
C GLY A 84 23.54 3.27 -8.29
N GLY A 85 22.73 2.70 -7.39
CA GLY A 85 21.29 2.89 -7.41
C GLY A 85 20.61 1.92 -6.47
N TYR A 86 19.40 1.54 -6.80
CA TYR A 86 18.57 0.64 -6.03
C TYR A 86 18.19 -0.60 -6.87
N VAL A 87 18.14 -1.75 -6.21
CA VAL A 87 17.69 -3.02 -6.77
C VAL A 87 16.78 -3.71 -5.75
N LEU A 88 16.00 -4.68 -6.20
CA LEU A 88 15.25 -5.52 -5.29
C LEU A 88 16.19 -6.39 -4.46
N GLU A 89 15.84 -6.64 -3.19
CA GLU A 89 16.58 -7.55 -2.30
C GLU A 89 16.19 -9.02 -2.54
N LYS A 90 14.93 -9.25 -2.91
CA LYS A 90 14.34 -10.57 -3.17
C LYS A 90 13.84 -10.66 -4.60
N LYS A 91 13.54 -11.87 -5.06
CA LYS A 91 12.90 -12.07 -6.37
C LYS A 91 11.49 -11.48 -6.37
N PRO A 92 11.01 -10.92 -7.49
CA PRO A 92 9.66 -10.40 -7.59
C PRO A 92 8.56 -11.39 -7.19
N SER A 93 8.77 -12.69 -7.47
CA SER A 93 7.86 -13.77 -7.07
C SER A 93 7.85 -14.08 -5.56
N GLU A 94 8.75 -13.47 -4.79
CA GLU A 94 8.86 -13.62 -3.33
C GLU A 94 8.39 -12.36 -2.58
N ILE A 95 7.90 -11.35 -3.30
CA ILE A 95 7.44 -10.08 -2.75
C ILE A 95 5.96 -9.93 -3.05
N SER A 96 5.13 -9.94 -2.01
CA SER A 96 3.70 -9.68 -2.16
C SER A 96 3.36 -8.18 -2.12
N VAL A 97 2.22 -7.81 -2.67
CA VAL A 97 1.66 -6.45 -2.49
C VAL A 97 1.47 -6.14 -1.00
N GLY A 98 1.09 -7.14 -0.21
CA GLY A 98 0.94 -7.02 1.25
C GLY A 98 2.24 -6.61 1.94
N ASP A 99 3.39 -7.19 1.55
CA ASP A 99 4.70 -6.82 2.11
C ASP A 99 5.05 -5.36 1.82
N ILE A 100 4.81 -4.93 0.58
CA ILE A 100 5.05 -3.55 0.15
C ILE A 100 4.18 -2.58 0.93
N LEU A 101 2.88 -2.85 1.03
CA LEU A 101 1.95 -1.97 1.72
C LEU A 101 2.23 -1.91 3.23
N ARG A 102 2.54 -3.03 3.87
CA ARG A 102 2.92 -3.07 5.30
C ARG A 102 4.22 -2.32 5.56
N ALA A 103 5.20 -2.39 4.66
CA ALA A 103 6.44 -1.64 4.78
C ALA A 103 6.21 -0.12 4.75
N LEU A 104 5.23 0.36 3.99
CA LEU A 104 4.94 1.78 3.78
C LEU A 104 3.95 2.36 4.80
N GLU A 105 2.93 1.60 5.18
CA GLU A 105 1.81 2.05 6.02
C GLU A 105 1.91 1.57 7.47
N GLY A 106 2.66 0.50 7.72
CA GLY A 106 2.69 -0.21 8.99
C GLY A 106 1.59 -1.26 9.06
N SER A 107 0.38 -0.90 9.49
CA SER A 107 -0.77 -1.79 9.55
C SER A 107 -1.74 -1.53 8.40
N LEU A 108 -2.36 -2.59 7.88
CA LEU A 108 -3.42 -2.52 6.87
C LEU A 108 -4.82 -2.65 7.50
N GLU A 109 -4.89 -2.64 8.81
CA GLU A 109 -6.14 -2.81 9.55
C GLU A 109 -7.08 -1.63 9.33
N PRO A 110 -8.32 -1.89 8.91
CA PRO A 110 -9.29 -0.83 8.64
C PRO A 110 -9.73 -0.08 9.90
N VAL A 111 -9.67 -0.77 11.05
CA VAL A 111 -10.02 -0.22 12.37
C VAL A 111 -9.21 -0.89 13.48
N LYS A 112 -8.86 -0.14 14.51
CA LYS A 112 -8.08 -0.65 15.65
C LYS A 112 -8.71 -1.82 16.40
N CYS A 113 -10.02 -1.95 16.37
CA CYS A 113 -10.73 -3.05 17.02
C CYS A 113 -10.67 -4.37 16.22
N ALA A 114 -10.19 -4.37 14.98
CA ALA A 114 -9.88 -5.58 14.22
C ALA A 114 -8.54 -6.20 14.64
N ALA A 115 -7.63 -5.39 15.17
CA ALA A 115 -6.35 -5.81 15.73
C ALA A 115 -6.54 -6.21 17.20
N PHE A 116 -6.97 -7.42 17.45
CA PHE A 116 -6.84 -7.98 18.79
C PHE A 116 -5.48 -8.68 18.90
N ASP A 117 -4.52 -8.01 19.50
CA ASP A 117 -3.26 -8.66 19.87
C ASP A 117 -3.48 -9.50 21.13
N THR A 118 -3.56 -10.81 20.93
CA THR A 118 -3.70 -11.79 22.04
C THR A 118 -2.48 -11.81 22.95
N THR A 119 -1.34 -11.21 22.53
CA THR A 119 -0.10 -11.24 23.31
C THR A 119 0.05 -10.02 24.22
N THR A 120 -0.49 -8.86 23.83
CA THR A 120 -0.38 -7.62 24.60
C THR A 120 -1.64 -7.28 25.39
N GLY A 121 -2.77 -7.92 25.08
CA GLY A 121 -4.07 -7.60 25.68
C GLY A 121 -4.60 -6.21 25.27
N GLU A 122 -3.93 -5.52 24.36
CA GLU A 122 -4.36 -4.25 23.82
C GLU A 122 -5.42 -4.47 22.75
N GLY A 123 -6.65 -4.17 23.05
CA GLY A 123 -7.79 -4.28 22.16
C GLY A 123 -8.98 -3.49 22.71
N CYS A 124 -10.06 -3.46 21.95
CA CYS A 124 -11.31 -2.85 22.40
C CYS A 124 -11.83 -3.60 23.63
N MET A 125 -11.98 -2.92 24.77
CA MET A 125 -12.50 -3.51 26.02
C MET A 125 -13.93 -4.10 25.90
N ALA A 126 -14.66 -3.78 24.84
CA ALA A 126 -15.98 -4.34 24.52
C ALA A 126 -15.89 -5.63 23.66
N SER A 127 -14.72 -6.27 23.59
CA SER A 127 -14.43 -7.32 22.60
C SER A 127 -15.35 -8.56 22.68
N ASP A 128 -15.80 -8.95 23.85
CA ASP A 128 -16.45 -10.26 24.03
C ASP A 128 -17.96 -10.26 23.68
N GLY A 129 -18.58 -9.07 23.57
CA GLY A 129 -19.99 -8.92 23.20
C GLY A 129 -20.22 -8.12 21.91
N CYS A 130 -19.18 -7.74 21.20
CA CYS A 130 -19.30 -6.82 20.05
C CYS A 130 -19.51 -7.59 18.74
N VAL A 131 -20.76 -7.63 18.25
CA VAL A 131 -21.09 -8.27 16.94
C VAL A 131 -20.34 -7.64 15.78
N THR A 132 -20.04 -6.33 15.83
CA THR A 132 -19.30 -5.64 14.75
C THR A 132 -17.85 -6.05 14.66
N LYS A 133 -17.24 -6.58 15.73
CA LYS A 133 -15.88 -7.15 15.72
C LYS A 133 -15.74 -8.23 14.64
N TYR A 134 -16.71 -9.13 14.55
CA TYR A 134 -16.71 -10.19 13.55
C TYR A 134 -16.70 -9.63 12.12
N VAL A 135 -17.46 -8.59 11.86
CA VAL A 135 -17.48 -7.93 10.52
C VAL A 135 -16.11 -7.33 10.19
N TRP A 136 -15.51 -6.61 11.15
CA TRP A 136 -14.19 -5.99 10.93
C TRP A 136 -13.07 -7.00 10.79
N GLN A 137 -13.11 -8.10 11.52
CA GLN A 137 -12.17 -9.21 11.35
C GLN A 137 -12.28 -9.79 9.93
N LYS A 138 -13.50 -10.09 9.45
CA LYS A 138 -13.72 -10.59 8.09
C LYS A 138 -13.20 -9.64 7.01
N ILE A 139 -13.40 -8.34 7.17
CA ILE A 139 -12.87 -7.33 6.25
C ILE A 139 -11.35 -7.32 6.28
N ASN A 140 -10.75 -7.33 7.47
CA ASN A 140 -9.31 -7.36 7.65
C ASN A 140 -8.70 -8.62 7.01
N ASP A 141 -9.25 -9.78 7.26
CA ASP A 141 -8.80 -11.05 6.69
C ASP A 141 -8.88 -11.01 5.16
N SER A 142 -10.01 -10.55 4.60
CA SER A 142 -10.19 -10.42 3.15
C SER A 142 -9.17 -9.47 2.51
N ILE A 143 -8.85 -8.35 3.17
CA ILE A 143 -7.82 -7.42 2.69
C ILE A 143 -6.45 -8.12 2.70
N ASN A 144 -6.07 -8.74 3.83
CA ASN A 144 -4.78 -9.40 3.96
C ASN A 144 -4.63 -10.56 2.98
N ASP A 145 -5.64 -11.41 2.83
CA ASP A 145 -5.63 -12.52 1.88
C ASP A 145 -5.43 -12.00 0.45
N THR A 146 -6.18 -10.98 0.05
CA THR A 146 -6.08 -10.40 -1.29
C THR A 146 -4.70 -9.83 -1.58
N VAL A 147 -4.17 -8.98 -0.68
CA VAL A 147 -2.87 -8.33 -0.94
C VAL A 147 -1.68 -9.28 -0.81
N ASN A 148 -1.81 -10.38 -0.04
CA ASN A 148 -0.76 -11.39 0.09
C ASN A 148 -0.71 -12.36 -1.10
N GLN A 149 -1.82 -12.57 -1.79
CA GLN A 149 -1.89 -13.43 -2.97
C GLN A 149 -1.33 -12.77 -4.21
N ILE A 150 -1.39 -11.44 -4.32
CA ILE A 150 -0.88 -10.71 -5.48
C ILE A 150 0.65 -10.55 -5.35
N MET A 151 1.40 -11.15 -6.25
CA MET A 151 2.85 -11.08 -6.25
C MET A 151 3.37 -9.97 -7.19
N LEU A 152 4.56 -9.46 -6.90
CA LEU A 152 5.15 -8.36 -7.68
C LEU A 152 5.44 -8.75 -9.14
N ASP A 153 5.79 -10.00 -9.40
CA ASP A 153 6.03 -10.50 -10.76
C ASP A 153 4.76 -10.49 -11.63
N GLU A 154 3.60 -10.81 -11.06
CA GLU A 154 2.31 -10.67 -11.75
C GLU A 154 2.06 -9.21 -12.17
N LEU A 155 2.32 -8.27 -11.26
CA LEU A 155 2.17 -6.83 -11.55
C LEU A 155 3.16 -6.33 -12.61
N ILE A 156 4.36 -6.90 -12.67
CA ILE A 156 5.33 -6.61 -13.73
C ILE A 156 4.81 -7.06 -15.09
N GLN A 157 4.27 -8.27 -15.16
CA GLN A 157 3.70 -8.82 -16.40
C GLN A 157 2.51 -7.97 -16.86
N GLU A 158 1.60 -7.64 -15.96
CA GLU A 158 0.46 -6.77 -16.25
C GLU A 158 0.92 -5.37 -16.70
N SER A 159 1.90 -4.80 -16.01
CA SER A 159 2.48 -3.51 -16.39
C SER A 159 3.12 -3.52 -17.78
N LYS A 160 3.78 -4.61 -18.18
CA LYS A 160 4.35 -4.76 -19.53
C LYS A 160 3.27 -4.90 -20.59
N SER A 161 2.13 -5.51 -20.28
CA SER A 161 1.02 -5.66 -21.22
C SER A 161 0.28 -4.34 -21.45
N ILE A 162 0.10 -3.53 -20.39
CA ILE A 162 -0.59 -2.24 -20.46
C ILE A 162 0.29 -1.15 -21.07
N ASN A 163 1.58 -1.13 -20.70
CA ASN A 163 2.54 -0.13 -21.14
C ASN A 163 3.89 -0.79 -21.47
N PRO A 164 4.08 -1.29 -22.69
CA PRO A 164 5.31 -1.97 -23.13
C PRO A 164 6.53 -1.06 -23.02
N ASP A 165 6.39 0.23 -23.36
CA ASP A 165 7.50 1.20 -23.41
C ASP A 165 7.84 1.78 -22.02
N GLY A 166 7.02 1.56 -21.03
CA GLY A 166 7.29 1.94 -19.65
C GLY A 166 7.15 3.41 -19.31
N GLU A 167 6.74 4.23 -20.25
CA GLU A 167 6.50 5.65 -20.03
C GLU A 167 5.11 5.91 -19.45
N CYS A 168 5.05 6.67 -18.38
CA CYS A 168 3.78 7.07 -17.78
C CYS A 168 3.24 8.29 -18.54
N GLU A 169 2.59 8.06 -19.68
CA GLU A 169 2.02 9.13 -20.53
C GLU A 169 0.81 9.86 -19.94
N ASN A 170 0.46 9.65 -18.70
CA ASN A 170 -0.75 10.25 -18.16
C ASN A 170 -0.45 11.47 -17.27
N PRO A 171 -0.59 12.71 -17.80
CA PRO A 171 -0.40 13.94 -17.03
C PRO A 171 -1.41 14.10 -15.87
N LYS A 172 -2.46 13.26 -15.80
CA LYS A 172 -3.44 13.23 -14.70
C LYS A 172 -3.01 12.38 -13.50
N CYS A 173 -1.87 11.70 -13.55
CA CYS A 173 -1.31 10.99 -12.40
C CYS A 173 -0.54 11.91 -11.43
N SER A 174 -0.39 13.17 -11.77
CA SER A 174 0.41 14.17 -11.03
C SER A 174 -0.41 15.05 -10.08
N GLN A 175 -1.72 14.74 -9.86
CA GLN A 175 -2.56 15.50 -8.91
C GLN A 175 -3.03 14.63 -7.76
#